data_f92aad754ca53087f46b211fbbb9a89c
#
_entry.id   f92aad754ca53087f46b211fbbb9a89c
#
_cell.length_a   1.000
_cell.length_b   1.000
_cell.length_c   1.000
_cell.angle_alpha   90.00
_cell.angle_beta   90.00
_cell.angle_gamma   90.00
#
_symmetry.space_group_name_H-M   'P 1'
#
loop_
_entity.id
_entity.type
_entity.pdbx_description
1 polymer ?
#
loop_
_entity_poly.entity_id
_entity_poly.type
_entity_poly.pdbx_seq_one_letter_code
_entity_poly.pdbx_strand_id
1 'polypeptide(L)'
;MNKAETLKIMAILKVAYPAYYSRMERADLEATVNLWAEMFMDEPYDLVNVAIKSFIATDTDGYPPNIGKIKEAVRKIVQPDQMTEQEAVALIMKASRNSAYHARKEFEKLPEICQKLVGDPQQLKDWSMMPAREVNTVISSNLQRSYKVLAERERELQALPSSVKQF
;
A
#
# COMPACT_ATOMS: atom_id res chain seq x y z
N MET A 1 -10.52 13.54 5.19
CA MET A 1 -10.12 14.97 5.41
C MET A 1 -11.02 15.88 4.58
N ASN A 2 -11.53 16.99 5.15
CA ASN A 2 -12.38 17.98 4.46
C ASN A 2 -11.57 19.17 3.92
N LYS A 3 -12.24 20.08 3.15
CA LYS A 3 -11.57 21.24 2.53
C LYS A 3 -10.95 22.21 3.57
N ALA A 4 -11.56 22.40 4.72
CA ALA A 4 -11.03 23.28 5.77
C ALA A 4 -9.76 22.68 6.42
N GLU A 5 -9.73 21.39 6.60
CA GLU A 5 -8.55 20.64 7.08
C GLU A 5 -7.44 20.65 6.02
N THR A 6 -7.78 20.52 4.74
CA THR A 6 -6.83 20.64 3.64
C THR A 6 -6.18 22.02 3.59
N LEU A 7 -6.92 23.09 3.83
CA LEU A 7 -6.35 24.44 3.94
C LEU A 7 -5.31 24.55 5.05
N LYS A 8 -5.49 23.88 6.20
CA LYS A 8 -4.48 23.84 7.26
C LYS A 8 -3.21 23.13 6.80
N ILE A 9 -3.35 22.04 6.08
CA ILE A 9 -2.21 21.31 5.48
C ILE A 9 -1.46 22.20 4.47
N MET A 10 -2.19 22.88 3.59
CA MET A 10 -1.58 23.81 2.62
C MET A 10 -0.86 24.97 3.31
N ALA A 11 -1.37 25.47 4.43
CA ALA A 11 -0.69 26.49 5.22
C ALA A 11 0.66 25.99 5.77
N ILE A 12 0.71 24.74 6.26
CA ILE A 12 1.96 24.11 6.71
C ILE A 12 2.96 23.99 5.56
N LEU A 13 2.51 23.46 4.42
CA LEU A 13 3.38 23.30 3.23
C LEU A 13 3.88 24.64 2.72
N LYS A 14 3.04 25.69 2.71
CA LYS A 14 3.42 27.05 2.31
C LYS A 14 4.51 27.64 3.19
N VAL A 15 4.47 27.38 4.49
CA VAL A 15 5.49 27.82 5.44
C VAL A 15 6.78 27.02 5.27
N ALA A 16 6.69 25.71 5.04
CA ALA A 16 7.85 24.84 4.87
C ALA A 16 8.56 25.07 3.52
N TYR A 17 7.82 25.40 2.45
CA TYR A 17 8.33 25.55 1.08
C TYR A 17 7.98 26.92 0.47
N PRO A 18 8.42 28.05 1.07
CA PRO A 18 7.99 29.38 0.66
C PRO A 18 8.39 29.73 -0.77
N ALA A 19 9.55 29.30 -1.22
CA ALA A 19 10.02 29.55 -2.59
C ALA A 19 9.11 28.96 -3.67
N TYR A 20 8.53 27.78 -3.42
CA TYR A 20 7.61 27.13 -4.34
C TYR A 20 6.27 27.85 -4.38
N TYR A 21 5.66 28.10 -3.21
CA TYR A 21 4.32 28.66 -3.11
C TYR A 21 4.24 30.19 -3.33
N SER A 22 5.38 30.92 -3.28
CA SER A 22 5.41 32.37 -3.55
C SER A 22 5.04 32.73 -5.00
N ARG A 23 5.22 31.79 -5.92
CA ARG A 23 4.94 31.98 -7.36
C ARG A 23 3.58 31.43 -7.79
N MET A 24 2.84 30.81 -6.86
CA MET A 24 1.57 30.18 -7.15
C MET A 24 0.44 31.22 -7.10
N GLU A 25 -0.34 31.31 -8.15
CA GLU A 25 -1.51 32.18 -8.20
C GLU A 25 -2.64 31.65 -7.30
N ARG A 26 -3.55 32.52 -6.93
CA ARG A 26 -4.68 32.16 -6.05
C ARG A 26 -5.55 31.05 -6.65
N ALA A 27 -5.79 31.11 -7.97
CA ALA A 27 -6.58 30.10 -8.68
C ALA A 27 -5.91 28.72 -8.65
N ASP A 28 -4.58 28.65 -8.83
CA ASP A 28 -3.82 27.41 -8.77
C ASP A 28 -3.79 26.82 -7.36
N LEU A 29 -3.68 27.69 -6.35
CA LEU A 29 -3.74 27.25 -4.96
C LEU A 29 -5.13 26.68 -4.64
N GLU A 30 -6.21 27.30 -5.13
CA GLU A 30 -7.56 26.79 -4.92
C GLU A 30 -7.78 25.44 -5.62
N ALA A 31 -7.33 25.29 -6.85
CA ALA A 31 -7.36 24.03 -7.58
C ALA A 31 -6.56 22.93 -6.84
N THR A 32 -5.38 23.28 -6.32
CA THR A 32 -4.55 22.37 -5.51
C THR A 32 -5.29 21.93 -4.25
N VAL A 33 -5.91 22.85 -3.51
CA VAL A 33 -6.70 22.55 -2.30
C VAL A 33 -7.85 21.59 -2.63
N ASN A 34 -8.58 21.83 -3.74
CA ASN A 34 -9.69 20.99 -4.13
C ASN A 34 -9.23 19.56 -4.46
N LEU A 35 -8.17 19.42 -5.27
CA LEU A 35 -7.60 18.13 -5.60
C LEU A 35 -7.12 17.38 -4.35
N TRP A 36 -6.40 18.03 -3.45
CA TRP A 36 -5.95 17.41 -2.21
C TRP A 36 -7.11 17.01 -1.31
N ALA A 37 -8.16 17.83 -1.20
CA ALA A 37 -9.35 17.50 -0.41
C ALA A 37 -10.07 16.25 -0.96
N GLU A 38 -10.15 16.11 -2.29
CA GLU A 38 -10.70 14.94 -2.95
C GLU A 38 -9.83 13.69 -2.71
N MET A 39 -8.54 13.81 -2.94
CA MET A 39 -7.62 12.69 -2.84
C MET A 39 -7.45 12.15 -1.41
N PHE A 40 -7.63 12.99 -0.39
CA PHE A 40 -7.52 12.62 1.03
C PHE A 40 -8.86 12.61 1.76
N MET A 41 -9.98 12.51 1.05
CA MET A 41 -11.32 12.57 1.67
C MET A 41 -11.56 11.43 2.68
N ASP A 42 -10.97 10.27 2.45
CA ASP A 42 -11.13 9.08 3.29
C ASP A 42 -10.12 9.02 4.46
N GLU A 43 -9.07 9.84 4.45
CA GLU A 43 -8.07 9.84 5.50
C GLU A 43 -8.38 10.83 6.62
N PRO A 44 -8.15 10.45 7.90
CA PRO A 44 -8.22 11.38 9.03
C PRO A 44 -7.17 12.50 8.91
N TYR A 45 -7.58 13.73 9.24
CA TYR A 45 -6.68 14.89 9.22
C TYR A 45 -5.39 14.68 10.01
N ASP A 46 -5.50 14.14 11.22
CA ASP A 46 -4.35 13.97 12.11
C ASP A 46 -3.29 13.05 11.50
N LEU A 47 -3.73 12.00 10.81
CA LEU A 47 -2.85 11.06 10.13
C LEU A 47 -2.09 11.71 8.98
N VAL A 48 -2.80 12.48 8.13
CA VAL A 48 -2.19 13.22 7.02
C VAL A 48 -1.23 14.31 7.55
N ASN A 49 -1.60 14.98 8.64
CA ASN A 49 -0.76 15.99 9.29
C ASN A 49 0.56 15.38 9.83
N VAL A 50 0.49 14.20 10.46
CA VAL A 50 1.69 13.47 10.91
C VAL A 50 2.55 13.07 9.72
N ALA A 51 1.95 12.51 8.67
CA ALA A 51 2.68 12.10 7.45
C ALA A 51 3.41 13.28 6.80
N ILE A 52 2.76 14.46 6.70
CA ILE A 52 3.36 15.68 6.13
C ILE A 52 4.51 16.19 7.01
N LYS A 53 4.32 16.25 8.32
CA LYS A 53 5.40 16.68 9.24
C LYS A 53 6.59 15.73 9.21
N SER A 54 6.34 14.42 9.13
CA SER A 54 7.39 13.42 8.97
C SER A 54 8.14 13.61 7.64
N PHE A 55 7.43 13.89 6.55
CA PHE A 55 8.05 14.18 5.27
C PHE A 55 8.92 15.44 5.35
N ILE A 56 8.39 16.55 5.86
CA ILE A 56 9.13 17.82 6.02
C ILE A 56 10.40 17.63 6.85
N ALA A 57 10.34 16.83 7.94
CA ALA A 57 11.45 16.59 8.81
C ALA A 57 12.61 15.79 8.17
N THR A 58 12.32 15.04 7.12
CA THR A 58 13.30 14.19 6.41
C THR A 58 13.62 14.68 5.01
N ASP A 59 12.94 15.74 4.55
CA ASP A 59 13.14 16.28 3.21
C ASP A 59 14.47 17.02 3.11
N THR A 60 15.27 16.62 2.12
CA THR A 60 16.56 17.25 1.77
C THR A 60 16.53 17.96 0.44
N ASP A 61 15.46 17.78 -0.33
CA ASP A 61 15.35 18.28 -1.71
C ASP A 61 14.80 19.72 -1.76
N GLY A 62 14.11 20.17 -0.70
CA GLY A 62 13.49 21.50 -0.61
C GLY A 62 12.26 21.69 -1.51
N TYR A 63 11.64 20.61 -1.97
CA TYR A 63 10.41 20.63 -2.77
C TYR A 63 9.24 20.03 -2.01
N PRO A 64 8.02 20.64 -2.12
CA PRO A 64 6.85 20.10 -1.47
C PRO A 64 6.52 18.70 -1.99
N PRO A 65 5.99 17.82 -1.12
CA PRO A 65 5.60 16.48 -1.51
C PRO A 65 4.42 16.51 -2.47
N ASN A 66 4.38 15.58 -3.40
CA ASN A 66 3.18 15.29 -4.17
C ASN A 66 2.23 14.40 -3.35
N ILE A 67 0.97 14.28 -3.83
CA ILE A 67 -0.08 13.48 -3.19
C ILE A 67 0.38 12.03 -2.98
N GLY A 68 1.03 11.40 -3.98
CA GLY A 68 1.48 10.02 -3.89
C GLY A 68 2.51 9.79 -2.77
N LYS A 69 3.47 10.70 -2.57
CA LYS A 69 4.44 10.62 -1.47
C LYS A 69 3.74 10.65 -0.10
N ILE A 70 2.73 11.49 0.07
CA ILE A 70 1.99 11.58 1.33
C ILE A 70 1.06 10.38 1.52
N LYS A 71 0.39 9.90 0.48
CA LYS A 71 -0.39 8.64 0.55
C LYS A 71 0.49 7.47 1.00
N GLU A 72 1.69 7.35 0.45
CA GLU A 72 2.65 6.32 0.84
C GLU A 72 3.13 6.49 2.29
N ALA A 73 3.36 7.73 2.75
CA ALA A 73 3.72 7.99 4.13
C ALA A 73 2.58 7.64 5.10
N VAL A 74 1.34 7.99 4.76
CA VAL A 74 0.12 7.59 5.49
C VAL A 74 0.02 6.07 5.60
N ARG A 75 0.18 5.36 4.48
CA ARG A 75 0.15 3.90 4.45
C ARG A 75 1.19 3.27 5.37
N LYS A 76 2.42 3.78 5.36
CA LYS A 76 3.50 3.28 6.25
C LYS A 76 3.20 3.48 7.73
N ILE A 77 2.47 4.55 8.08
CA ILE A 77 2.05 4.80 9.45
C ILE A 77 0.94 3.83 9.87
N VAL A 78 -0.02 3.56 8.98
CA VAL A 78 -1.18 2.69 9.27
C VAL A 78 -0.81 1.22 9.22
N GLN A 79 0.09 0.84 8.32
CA GLN A 79 0.50 -0.56 8.08
C GLN A 79 2.03 -0.68 8.10
N PRO A 80 2.67 -0.49 9.27
CA PRO A 80 4.13 -0.56 9.37
C PRO A 80 4.68 -1.95 9.04
N ASP A 81 3.92 -3.01 9.39
CA ASP A 81 4.34 -4.41 9.26
C ASP A 81 3.69 -5.07 8.03
N GLN A 82 3.81 -4.45 6.87
CA GLN A 82 3.34 -5.11 5.65
C GLN A 82 4.21 -6.34 5.37
N MET A 83 3.54 -7.50 5.21
CA MET A 83 4.20 -8.78 4.90
C MET A 83 5.12 -8.63 3.69
N THR A 84 6.34 -9.13 3.82
CA THR A 84 7.31 -9.18 2.72
C THR A 84 7.00 -10.36 1.78
N GLU A 85 7.53 -10.30 0.56
CA GLU A 85 7.40 -11.42 -0.39
C GLU A 85 7.97 -12.73 0.15
N GLN A 86 9.07 -12.65 0.92
CA GLN A 86 9.73 -13.81 1.52
C GLN A 86 8.87 -14.44 2.61
N GLU A 87 8.24 -13.63 3.46
CA GLU A 87 7.31 -14.08 4.50
C GLU A 87 6.07 -14.73 3.90
N ALA A 88 5.48 -14.12 2.85
CA ALA A 88 4.33 -14.68 2.14
C ALA A 88 4.65 -16.05 1.54
N VAL A 89 5.78 -16.17 0.85
CA VAL A 89 6.22 -17.44 0.28
C VAL A 89 6.51 -18.46 1.36
N ALA A 90 7.17 -18.08 2.46
CA ALA A 90 7.44 -19.00 3.58
C ALA A 90 6.15 -19.55 4.20
N LEU A 91 5.12 -18.70 4.39
CA LEU A 91 3.80 -19.11 4.88
C LEU A 91 3.11 -20.08 3.92
N ILE A 92 3.09 -19.79 2.62
CA ILE A 92 2.49 -20.64 1.60
C ILE A 92 3.22 -21.99 1.54
N MET A 93 4.56 -21.98 1.56
CA MET A 93 5.35 -23.22 1.56
C MET A 93 5.10 -24.05 2.82
N LYS A 94 4.96 -23.42 3.98
CA LYS A 94 4.59 -24.10 5.22
C LYS A 94 3.20 -24.73 5.12
N ALA A 95 2.22 -23.98 4.63
CA ALA A 95 0.86 -24.46 4.41
C ALA A 95 0.84 -25.64 3.43
N SER A 96 1.56 -25.55 2.30
CA SER A 96 1.68 -26.63 1.33
C SER A 96 2.19 -27.93 1.95
N ARG A 97 3.26 -27.91 2.76
CA ARG A 97 3.81 -29.11 3.42
C ARG A 97 2.79 -29.83 4.32
N ASN A 98 1.84 -29.09 4.90
CA ASN A 98 0.80 -29.60 5.79
C ASN A 98 -0.49 -29.98 5.04
N SER A 99 -0.53 -29.78 3.71
CA SER A 99 -1.79 -29.83 2.94
C SER A 99 -2.16 -31.21 2.40
N ALA A 100 -1.31 -32.22 2.53
CA ALA A 100 -1.61 -33.55 2.02
C ALA A 100 -3.00 -34.08 2.44
N TYR A 101 -3.41 -33.83 3.68
CA TYR A 101 -4.70 -34.27 4.25
C TYR A 101 -5.58 -33.10 4.72
N HIS A 102 -5.07 -31.89 4.86
CA HIS A 102 -5.74 -30.76 5.49
C HIS A 102 -5.71 -29.48 4.63
N ALA A 103 -5.67 -29.61 3.33
CA ALA A 103 -5.48 -28.50 2.38
C ALA A 103 -6.44 -27.31 2.66
N ARG A 104 -7.74 -27.57 2.86
CA ARG A 104 -8.73 -26.53 3.14
C ARG A 104 -8.45 -25.78 4.43
N LYS A 105 -8.12 -26.49 5.51
CA LYS A 105 -7.79 -25.86 6.79
C LYS A 105 -6.52 -25.02 6.74
N GLU A 106 -5.50 -25.49 6.02
CA GLU A 106 -4.26 -24.75 5.85
C GLU A 106 -4.45 -23.51 4.94
N PHE A 107 -5.28 -23.63 3.92
CA PHE A 107 -5.64 -22.49 3.06
C PHE A 107 -6.40 -21.40 3.83
N GLU A 108 -7.39 -21.78 4.65
CA GLU A 108 -8.20 -20.83 5.46
C GLU A 108 -7.37 -20.08 6.52
N LYS A 109 -6.21 -20.61 6.94
CA LYS A 109 -5.28 -19.94 7.87
C LYS A 109 -4.38 -18.91 7.18
N LEU A 110 -4.26 -18.95 5.85
CA LEU A 110 -3.41 -18.04 5.12
C LEU A 110 -4.02 -16.62 5.12
N PRO A 111 -3.21 -15.56 5.21
CA PRO A 111 -3.65 -14.20 4.93
C PRO A 111 -4.28 -14.09 3.54
N GLU A 112 -5.21 -13.15 3.38
CA GLU A 112 -5.99 -12.98 2.14
C GLU A 112 -5.12 -12.86 0.88
N ILE A 113 -4.03 -12.10 0.96
CA ILE A 113 -3.08 -11.96 -0.15
C ILE A 113 -2.43 -13.31 -0.52
N CYS A 114 -2.11 -14.15 0.47
CA CYS A 114 -1.56 -15.48 0.24
C CYS A 114 -2.62 -16.43 -0.35
N GLN A 115 -3.88 -16.32 0.08
CA GLN A 115 -4.99 -17.07 -0.51
C GLN A 115 -5.21 -16.70 -1.98
N LYS A 116 -5.14 -15.41 -2.32
CA LYS A 116 -5.20 -14.93 -3.71
C LYS A 116 -4.05 -15.47 -4.57
N LEU A 117 -2.85 -15.61 -3.99
CA LEU A 117 -1.68 -16.15 -4.69
C LEU A 117 -1.79 -17.65 -4.95
N VAL A 118 -2.34 -18.38 -4.00
CA VAL A 118 -2.54 -19.84 -4.11
C VAL A 118 -3.71 -20.16 -5.04
N GLY A 119 -4.78 -19.36 -5.00
CA GLY A 119 -6.00 -19.54 -5.77
C GLY A 119 -7.02 -20.41 -5.08
N ASP A 120 -6.69 -21.69 -4.81
CA ASP A 120 -7.60 -22.62 -4.14
C ASP A 120 -6.86 -23.64 -3.25
N PRO A 121 -7.58 -24.33 -2.33
CA PRO A 121 -6.99 -25.34 -1.44
C PRO A 121 -6.37 -26.53 -2.19
N GLN A 122 -6.90 -26.91 -3.35
CA GLN A 122 -6.40 -28.05 -4.11
C GLN A 122 -4.96 -27.79 -4.60
N GLN A 123 -4.66 -26.56 -4.96
CA GLN A 123 -3.31 -26.16 -5.37
C GLN A 123 -2.25 -26.42 -4.28
N LEU A 124 -2.59 -26.14 -2.99
CA LEU A 124 -1.70 -26.48 -1.87
C LEU A 124 -1.45 -27.99 -1.77
N LYS A 125 -2.50 -28.78 -1.97
CA LYS A 125 -2.39 -30.24 -1.97
C LYS A 125 -1.52 -30.74 -3.11
N ASP A 126 -1.72 -30.21 -4.32
CA ASP A 126 -0.94 -30.60 -5.50
C ASP A 126 0.55 -30.31 -5.26
N TRP A 127 0.88 -29.12 -4.73
CA TRP A 127 2.26 -28.77 -4.36
C TRP A 127 2.83 -29.70 -3.27
N SER A 128 1.99 -30.18 -2.33
CA SER A 128 2.46 -31.13 -1.30
C SER A 128 2.91 -32.48 -1.85
N MET A 129 2.41 -32.84 -3.04
CA MET A 129 2.74 -34.11 -3.74
C MET A 129 3.88 -33.96 -4.73
N MET A 130 4.34 -32.74 -5.02
CA MET A 130 5.44 -32.46 -5.95
C MET A 130 6.80 -32.67 -5.30
N PRO A 131 7.85 -32.93 -6.09
CA PRO A 131 9.23 -33.00 -5.59
C PRO A 131 9.63 -31.70 -4.89
N ALA A 132 10.19 -31.79 -3.68
CA ALA A 132 10.55 -30.64 -2.86
C ALA A 132 11.47 -29.65 -3.60
N ARG A 133 12.34 -30.15 -4.49
CA ARG A 133 13.23 -29.30 -5.31
C ARG A 133 12.44 -28.39 -6.24
N GLU A 134 11.42 -28.92 -6.90
CA GLU A 134 10.58 -28.16 -7.84
C GLU A 134 9.75 -27.09 -7.10
N VAL A 135 9.14 -27.47 -5.98
CA VAL A 135 8.37 -26.56 -5.13
C VAL A 135 9.26 -25.40 -4.62
N ASN A 136 10.46 -25.72 -4.12
CA ASN A 136 11.35 -24.72 -3.54
C ASN A 136 12.04 -23.82 -4.59
N THR A 137 12.09 -24.22 -5.85
CA THR A 137 12.72 -23.41 -6.90
C THR A 137 11.70 -22.72 -7.80
N VAL A 138 10.93 -23.50 -8.57
CA VAL A 138 10.04 -22.95 -9.59
C VAL A 138 8.83 -22.27 -8.96
N ILE A 139 8.13 -22.96 -8.05
CA ILE A 139 6.91 -22.45 -7.44
C ILE A 139 7.23 -21.24 -6.54
N SER A 140 8.27 -21.33 -5.72
CA SER A 140 8.71 -20.22 -4.87
C SER A 140 9.03 -18.97 -5.68
N SER A 141 9.78 -19.09 -6.77
CA SER A 141 10.13 -17.97 -7.65
C SER A 141 8.92 -17.37 -8.36
N ASN A 142 7.95 -18.18 -8.73
CA ASN A 142 6.69 -17.71 -9.32
C ASN A 142 5.84 -16.97 -8.31
N LEU A 143 5.72 -17.51 -7.09
CA LEU A 143 4.98 -16.86 -6.01
C LEU A 143 5.58 -15.49 -5.63
N GLN A 144 6.92 -15.38 -5.56
CA GLN A 144 7.59 -14.10 -5.31
C GLN A 144 7.23 -13.04 -6.36
N ARG A 145 7.30 -13.40 -7.65
CA ARG A 145 6.94 -12.49 -8.75
C ARG A 145 5.47 -12.11 -8.70
N SER A 146 4.58 -13.07 -8.49
CA SER A 146 3.15 -12.83 -8.41
C SER A 146 2.78 -11.99 -7.19
N TYR A 147 3.46 -12.18 -6.05
CA TYR A 147 3.25 -11.36 -4.85
C TYR A 147 3.57 -9.88 -5.12
N LYS A 148 4.70 -9.58 -5.76
CA LYS A 148 5.05 -8.18 -6.09
C LYS A 148 3.96 -7.51 -6.91
N VAL A 149 3.52 -8.17 -7.97
CA VAL A 149 2.47 -7.63 -8.86
C VAL A 149 1.14 -7.44 -8.11
N LEU A 150 0.75 -8.42 -7.28
CA LEU A 150 -0.51 -8.37 -6.54
C LEU A 150 -0.45 -7.29 -5.45
N ALA A 151 0.63 -7.23 -4.68
CA ALA A 151 0.83 -6.23 -3.64
C ALA A 151 0.90 -4.80 -4.20
N GLU A 152 1.52 -4.60 -5.36
CA GLU A 152 1.55 -3.30 -6.04
C GLU A 152 0.16 -2.89 -6.50
N ARG A 153 -0.58 -3.78 -7.14
CA ARG A 153 -1.97 -3.54 -7.56
C ARG A 153 -2.89 -3.21 -6.36
N GLU A 154 -2.76 -3.91 -5.25
CA GLU A 154 -3.52 -3.61 -4.04
C GLU A 154 -3.16 -2.23 -3.46
N ARG A 155 -1.87 -1.85 -3.48
CA ARG A 155 -1.40 -0.51 -3.08
C ARG A 155 -2.00 0.60 -3.94
N GLU A 156 -1.97 0.41 -5.26
CA GLU A 156 -2.56 1.37 -6.21
C GLU A 156 -4.05 1.55 -5.95
N LEU A 157 -4.79 0.46 -5.78
CA LEU A 157 -6.22 0.50 -5.46
C LEU A 157 -6.51 1.16 -4.11
N GLN A 158 -5.69 0.89 -3.09
CA GLN A 158 -5.85 1.52 -1.78
C GLN A 158 -5.56 3.02 -1.82
N ALA A 159 -4.63 3.47 -2.65
CA ALA A 159 -4.29 4.88 -2.79
C ALA A 159 -5.39 5.72 -3.45
N LEU A 160 -6.32 5.11 -4.19
CA LEU A 160 -7.45 5.82 -4.78
C LEU A 160 -8.50 6.18 -3.71
N PRO A 161 -9.09 7.38 -3.76
CA PRO A 161 -10.21 7.73 -2.90
C PRO A 161 -11.48 6.92 -3.26
N SER A 162 -12.37 6.77 -2.29
CA SER A 162 -13.62 6.02 -2.46
C SER A 162 -14.49 6.54 -3.60
N SER A 163 -14.46 7.86 -3.86
CA SER A 163 -15.16 8.50 -4.97
C SER A 163 -14.73 7.99 -6.35
N VAL A 164 -13.46 7.56 -6.49
CA VAL A 164 -12.88 7.08 -7.75
C VAL A 164 -13.01 5.55 -7.89
N LYS A 165 -13.10 4.83 -6.77
CA LYS A 165 -13.22 3.34 -6.77
C LYS A 165 -14.57 2.81 -7.28
N GLN A 166 -15.55 3.67 -7.56
CA GLN A 166 -16.90 3.28 -7.99
C GLN A 166 -17.03 3.05 -9.51
N PHE A 167 -15.93 3.05 -10.26
CA PHE A 167 -15.90 2.82 -11.72
C PHE A 167 -15.33 1.45 -12.09
#